data_3cb0fbac1b007f8e2abdd0af44ee633e
#
_entry.id   3cb0fbac1b007f8e2abdd0af44ee633e
#
_cell.length_a   1.000
_cell.length_b   1.000
_cell.length_c   1.000
_cell.angle_alpha   90.00
_cell.angle_beta   90.00
_cell.angle_gamma   90.00
#
_symmetry.space_group_name_H-M   'P 1'
#
loop_
_entity.id
_entity.type
_entity.pdbx_description
1 polymer ?
#
loop_
_entity_poly.entity_id
_entity_poly.type
_entity_poly.pdbx_seq_one_letter_code
_entity_poly.pdbx_strand_id
1 'polypeptide(L)'
;DNTVYNTLMNDVEKDGQKIKFDGTSYSVDSNNIDTYFVGINGASELGKKAVSYFDKGDALNAEKTNGNTSLSEVTFVDSDGDNKIDTAIVIEKTAAKVTYASSSEIVAGDTYKAADENIAEGFAKDDYAVVSKNLYKDNKDVVKADVLNDTVNGFKTKTGYVQYKIGSTWYNAAKAFSDVDTGDKVKAYVVNGVALDISSDDSNGALPTVAVVTGIGGDTITGDQVKLTFFDGTTKTVTLDKVVKSNGDSFTAALGTAYSYSESKDGYKLTQLSGKKYNDYEAQEIITSFA
;
A
#
# COMPACT_ATOMS: atom_id res chain seq x y z
N ASP A 1 -13.40 30.93 25.26
CA ASP A 1 -12.78 30.99 23.91
C ASP A 1 -12.69 29.57 23.36
N ASN A 2 -13.14 29.34 22.15
CA ASN A 2 -13.10 28.03 21.51
C ASN A 2 -11.65 27.66 21.19
N THR A 3 -11.25 26.43 21.48
CA THR A 3 -9.96 25.87 21.05
C THR A 3 -10.19 24.83 19.98
N VAL A 4 -9.39 24.91 18.91
CA VAL A 4 -9.54 24.06 17.70
C VAL A 4 -8.24 23.28 17.48
N TYR A 5 -8.36 21.99 17.25
CA TYR A 5 -7.25 21.07 16.99
C TYR A 5 -7.48 20.33 15.68
N ASN A 6 -6.61 20.55 14.70
CA ASN A 6 -6.66 19.88 13.41
C ASN A 6 -5.69 18.68 13.40
N THR A 7 -6.15 17.53 12.97
CA THR A 7 -5.35 16.31 12.84
C THR A 7 -5.88 15.42 11.73
N LEU A 8 -5.22 14.29 11.52
CA LEU A 8 -5.66 13.24 10.60
C LEU A 8 -6.17 12.05 11.41
N MET A 9 -7.20 11.37 10.94
CA MET A 9 -7.72 10.16 11.59
C MET A 9 -6.60 9.13 11.83
N ASN A 10 -5.67 9.00 10.88
CA ASN A 10 -4.53 8.10 10.99
C ASN A 10 -3.52 8.47 12.10
N ASP A 11 -3.56 9.68 12.62
CA ASP A 11 -2.66 10.13 13.70
C ASP A 11 -3.30 10.07 15.07
N VAL A 12 -4.60 9.76 15.14
CA VAL A 12 -5.36 9.72 16.40
C VAL A 12 -5.27 8.34 17.05
N GLU A 13 -5.04 8.35 18.36
CA GLU A 13 -5.04 7.16 19.22
C GLU A 13 -6.04 7.34 20.38
N LYS A 14 -6.69 6.26 20.75
CA LYS A 14 -7.47 6.19 21.98
C LYS A 14 -6.53 5.98 23.17
N ASP A 15 -6.64 6.81 24.17
CA ASP A 15 -5.92 6.70 25.46
C ASP A 15 -6.94 6.63 26.61
N GLY A 16 -7.45 5.44 26.89
CA GLY A 16 -8.58 5.24 27.80
C GLY A 16 -9.85 5.92 27.28
N GLN A 17 -10.34 6.92 27.99
CA GLN A 17 -11.46 7.79 27.57
C GLN A 17 -10.98 9.13 27.00
N LYS A 18 -9.72 9.23 26.64
CA LYS A 18 -9.11 10.41 26.04
C LYS A 18 -8.79 10.17 24.58
N ILE A 19 -8.63 11.26 23.85
CA ILE A 19 -8.12 11.30 22.48
C ILE A 19 -6.67 11.76 22.52
N LYS A 20 -5.78 11.01 21.87
CA LYS A 20 -4.36 11.35 21.81
C LYS A 20 -3.93 11.58 20.36
N PHE A 21 -3.28 12.70 20.10
CA PHE A 21 -2.60 13.04 18.85
C PHE A 21 -1.47 14.05 19.15
N ASP A 22 -0.48 14.13 18.28
CA ASP A 22 0.71 14.98 18.45
C ASP A 22 1.38 14.81 19.82
N GLY A 23 1.37 13.57 20.34
CA GLY A 23 1.97 13.24 21.64
C GLY A 23 1.18 13.70 22.85
N THR A 24 0.04 14.38 22.69
CA THR A 24 -0.77 14.95 23.78
C THR A 24 -2.10 14.20 23.91
N SER A 25 -2.52 13.89 25.14
CA SER A 25 -3.83 13.28 25.46
C SER A 25 -4.79 14.35 25.94
N TYR A 26 -5.91 14.47 25.22
CA TYR A 26 -6.97 15.43 25.49
C TYR A 26 -8.16 14.72 26.15
N SER A 27 -8.66 15.32 27.24
CA SER A 27 -9.91 14.85 27.84
C SER A 27 -11.08 15.14 26.93
N VAL A 28 -12.13 14.34 27.02
CA VAL A 28 -13.40 14.57 26.34
C VAL A 28 -14.47 14.88 27.37
N ASP A 29 -15.43 15.70 27.00
CA ASP A 29 -16.50 16.13 27.92
C ASP A 29 -17.44 14.96 28.26
N SER A 30 -17.70 14.08 27.33
CA SER A 30 -18.50 12.88 27.55
C SER A 30 -17.91 11.66 26.82
N ASN A 31 -18.48 10.47 27.07
CA ASN A 31 -18.08 9.24 26.36
C ASN A 31 -18.38 9.29 24.85
N ASN A 32 -19.19 10.24 24.41
CA ASN A 32 -19.53 10.44 23.01
C ASN A 32 -19.32 11.91 22.64
N ILE A 33 -18.69 12.14 21.50
CA ILE A 33 -18.36 13.44 20.93
C ILE A 33 -19.41 13.79 19.88
N ASP A 34 -19.96 14.99 19.92
CA ASP A 34 -20.85 15.50 18.90
C ASP A 34 -20.08 15.66 17.59
N THR A 35 -20.44 14.89 16.58
CA THR A 35 -19.64 14.74 15.38
C THR A 35 -20.39 15.15 14.13
N TYR A 36 -19.79 16.06 13.37
CA TYR A 36 -20.26 16.51 12.07
C TYR A 36 -19.47 15.80 10.97
N PHE A 37 -20.18 15.19 10.03
CA PHE A 37 -19.58 14.54 8.88
C PHE A 37 -19.79 15.36 7.61
N VAL A 38 -18.71 15.64 6.91
CA VAL A 38 -18.73 16.15 5.55
C VAL A 38 -18.39 15.00 4.62
N GLY A 39 -19.43 14.39 4.04
CA GLY A 39 -19.28 13.28 3.10
C GLY A 39 -18.80 13.73 1.73
N ILE A 40 -18.34 12.81 0.90
CA ILE A 40 -17.83 13.05 -0.47
C ILE A 40 -18.84 13.80 -1.36
N ASN A 41 -20.12 13.56 -1.17
CA ASN A 41 -21.18 14.21 -1.92
C ASN A 41 -21.71 15.49 -1.25
N GLY A 42 -20.98 15.99 -0.26
CA GLY A 42 -21.37 17.22 0.45
C GLY A 42 -22.51 17.03 1.46
N ALA A 43 -22.99 15.81 1.67
CA ALA A 43 -23.92 15.52 2.75
C ALA A 43 -23.20 15.76 4.09
N SER A 44 -23.81 16.50 4.99
CA SER A 44 -23.35 16.64 6.37
C SER A 44 -24.35 15.99 7.31
N GLU A 45 -23.87 15.21 8.26
CA GLU A 45 -24.68 14.51 9.25
C GLU A 45 -24.16 14.86 10.63
N LEU A 46 -25.05 15.20 11.53
CA LEU A 46 -24.74 15.31 12.95
C LEU A 46 -24.96 13.95 13.60
N GLY A 47 -23.92 13.40 14.23
CA GLY A 47 -23.98 12.16 15.00
C GLY A 47 -23.16 12.25 16.28
N LYS A 48 -23.37 11.27 17.16
CA LYS A 48 -22.54 11.10 18.36
C LYS A 48 -21.62 9.91 18.18
N LYS A 49 -20.32 10.11 18.35
CA LYS A 49 -19.31 9.07 18.20
C LYS A 49 -18.52 8.86 19.48
N ALA A 50 -18.35 7.60 19.86
CA ALA A 50 -17.46 7.23 20.95
C ALA A 50 -16.00 7.56 20.60
N VAL A 51 -15.17 7.73 21.62
CA VAL A 51 -13.73 7.98 21.46
C VAL A 51 -13.05 6.93 20.56
N SER A 52 -13.47 5.66 20.64
CA SER A 52 -12.97 4.57 19.81
C SER A 52 -13.19 4.77 18.30
N TYR A 53 -14.20 5.52 17.91
CA TYR A 53 -14.42 5.84 16.48
C TYR A 53 -13.23 6.59 15.87
N PHE A 54 -12.55 7.41 16.66
CA PHE A 54 -11.42 8.23 16.22
C PHE A 54 -10.07 7.49 16.34
N ASP A 55 -10.05 6.28 16.91
CA ASP A 55 -8.82 5.50 17.01
C ASP A 55 -8.38 4.99 15.63
N LYS A 56 -7.12 5.26 15.27
CA LYS A 56 -6.57 4.85 13.97
C LYS A 56 -6.63 3.34 13.73
N GLY A 57 -6.48 2.55 14.79
CA GLY A 57 -6.55 1.09 14.69
C GLY A 57 -7.96 0.63 14.31
N ASP A 58 -8.99 1.22 14.92
CA ASP A 58 -10.40 0.93 14.61
C ASP A 58 -10.75 1.43 13.19
N ALA A 59 -10.29 2.63 12.80
CA ALA A 59 -10.48 3.18 11.46
C ALA A 59 -9.85 2.29 10.37
N LEU A 60 -8.59 1.89 10.53
CA LEU A 60 -7.88 1.00 9.61
C LEU A 60 -8.48 -0.41 9.57
N ASN A 61 -8.97 -0.91 10.71
CA ASN A 61 -9.67 -2.20 10.74
C ASN A 61 -10.99 -2.16 9.98
N ALA A 62 -11.74 -1.06 10.08
CA ALA A 62 -12.98 -0.85 9.35
C ALA A 62 -12.77 -0.81 7.83
N GLU A 63 -11.64 -0.30 7.35
CA GLU A 63 -11.29 -0.22 5.93
C GLU A 63 -11.11 -1.57 5.24
N LYS A 64 -10.91 -2.64 5.99
CA LYS A 64 -10.87 -4.01 5.42
C LYS A 64 -12.17 -4.38 4.72
N THR A 65 -13.26 -3.73 5.08
CA THR A 65 -14.61 -4.02 4.59
C THR A 65 -15.28 -2.82 3.95
N ASN A 66 -15.00 -1.59 4.41
CA ASN A 66 -15.72 -0.39 4.00
C ASN A 66 -14.83 0.87 4.01
N GLY A 67 -14.62 1.47 2.85
CA GLY A 67 -14.12 2.82 2.70
C GLY A 67 -12.67 3.07 3.16
N ASN A 68 -12.34 4.32 3.35
CA ASN A 68 -11.00 4.79 3.71
C ASN A 68 -11.07 5.76 4.90
N THR A 69 -11.72 5.36 6.00
CA THR A 69 -11.94 6.21 7.18
C THR A 69 -10.65 6.79 7.75
N SER A 70 -9.54 6.04 7.70
CA SER A 70 -8.22 6.50 8.18
C SER A 70 -7.66 7.70 7.40
N LEU A 71 -8.13 7.96 6.18
CA LEU A 71 -7.71 9.11 5.36
C LEU A 71 -8.41 10.40 5.75
N SER A 72 -9.47 10.35 6.55
CA SER A 72 -10.28 11.52 6.91
C SER A 72 -9.45 12.55 7.68
N GLU A 73 -9.74 13.82 7.43
CA GLU A 73 -9.29 14.92 8.29
C GLU A 73 -10.24 15.07 9.46
N VAL A 74 -9.70 15.38 10.63
CA VAL A 74 -10.49 15.58 11.85
C VAL A 74 -10.12 16.90 12.49
N THR A 75 -11.13 17.71 12.78
CA THR A 75 -10.99 18.89 13.61
C THR A 75 -11.72 18.64 14.93
N PHE A 76 -10.99 18.59 16.02
CA PHE A 76 -11.55 18.54 17.36
C PHE A 76 -11.72 19.96 17.91
N VAL A 77 -12.80 20.17 18.64
CA VAL A 77 -13.15 21.48 19.20
C VAL A 77 -13.48 21.32 20.69
N ASP A 78 -12.91 22.21 21.49
CA ASP A 78 -13.39 22.59 22.82
C ASP A 78 -14.22 23.85 22.61
N SER A 79 -15.53 23.72 22.64
CA SER A 79 -16.44 24.81 22.26
C SER A 79 -16.83 25.74 23.41
N ASP A 80 -16.62 25.33 24.64
CA ASP A 80 -16.98 26.09 25.85
C ASP A 80 -15.79 26.57 26.67
N GLY A 81 -14.56 26.12 26.32
CA GLY A 81 -13.31 26.57 26.93
C GLY A 81 -12.97 25.88 28.26
N ASP A 82 -13.53 24.68 28.49
CA ASP A 82 -13.27 23.91 29.72
C ASP A 82 -12.03 22.97 29.59
N ASN A 83 -11.31 23.06 28.49
CA ASN A 83 -10.16 22.23 28.10
C ASN A 83 -10.49 20.76 27.85
N LYS A 84 -11.72 20.47 27.43
CA LYS A 84 -12.13 19.15 26.97
C LYS A 84 -12.69 19.23 25.54
N ILE A 85 -12.50 18.17 24.80
CA ILE A 85 -13.09 18.04 23.47
C ILE A 85 -14.55 17.63 23.63
N ASP A 86 -15.45 18.42 23.04
CA ASP A 86 -16.89 18.17 23.03
C ASP A 86 -17.43 17.93 21.61
N THR A 87 -16.73 18.45 20.59
CA THR A 87 -17.18 18.41 19.20
C THR A 87 -16.05 17.93 18.28
N ALA A 88 -16.41 17.24 17.23
CA ALA A 88 -15.51 16.86 16.13
C ALA A 88 -16.15 17.13 14.77
N ILE A 89 -15.33 17.57 13.82
CA ILE A 89 -15.69 17.69 12.40
C ILE A 89 -14.82 16.70 11.64
N VAL A 90 -15.46 15.78 10.92
CA VAL A 90 -14.78 14.77 10.11
C VAL A 90 -15.05 15.05 8.64
N ILE A 91 -13.97 15.28 7.87
CA ILE A 91 -14.04 15.45 6.43
C ILE A 91 -13.64 14.11 5.81
N GLU A 92 -14.62 13.45 5.20
CA GLU A 92 -14.44 12.16 4.56
C GLU A 92 -13.52 12.27 3.36
N LYS A 93 -12.58 11.31 3.24
CA LYS A 93 -11.78 11.08 2.05
C LYS A 93 -11.93 9.64 1.60
N THR A 94 -11.98 9.42 0.29
CA THR A 94 -11.92 8.08 -0.30
C THR A 94 -10.73 7.99 -1.24
N ALA A 95 -10.23 6.78 -1.45
CA ALA A 95 -9.17 6.51 -2.40
C ALA A 95 -9.52 5.31 -3.27
N ALA A 96 -9.22 5.41 -4.55
CA ALA A 96 -9.40 4.31 -5.49
C ALA A 96 -8.32 4.33 -6.58
N LYS A 97 -8.01 3.15 -7.09
CA LYS A 97 -7.08 2.97 -8.20
C LYS A 97 -7.69 3.53 -9.50
N VAL A 98 -6.90 4.30 -10.22
CA VAL A 98 -7.27 4.86 -11.52
C VAL A 98 -7.24 3.77 -12.57
N THR A 99 -8.38 3.48 -13.17
CA THR A 99 -8.51 2.50 -14.26
C THR A 99 -8.46 3.14 -15.64
N TYR A 100 -8.78 4.43 -15.72
CA TYR A 100 -8.70 5.24 -16.94
C TYR A 100 -8.38 6.69 -16.59
N ALA A 101 -7.55 7.35 -17.40
CA ALA A 101 -7.23 8.76 -17.27
C ALA A 101 -7.09 9.41 -18.64
N SER A 102 -7.67 10.60 -18.77
CA SER A 102 -7.53 11.52 -19.93
C SER A 102 -7.49 12.97 -19.45
N SER A 103 -7.34 13.91 -20.36
CA SER A 103 -7.40 15.34 -20.03
C SER A 103 -8.79 15.82 -19.60
N SER A 104 -9.85 15.07 -19.90
CA SER A 104 -11.24 15.45 -19.62
C SER A 104 -11.87 14.69 -18.47
N GLU A 105 -11.36 13.50 -18.12
CA GLU A 105 -11.92 12.67 -17.05
C GLU A 105 -10.94 11.63 -16.52
N ILE A 106 -11.17 11.19 -15.29
CA ILE A 106 -10.56 10.01 -14.70
C ILE A 106 -11.63 9.06 -14.17
N VAL A 107 -11.33 7.77 -14.18
CA VAL A 107 -12.17 6.73 -13.57
C VAL A 107 -11.39 6.07 -12.45
N ALA A 108 -11.87 6.23 -11.22
CA ALA A 108 -11.28 5.70 -10.01
C ALA A 108 -12.39 5.35 -8.99
N GLY A 109 -12.96 4.15 -9.12
CA GLY A 109 -14.16 3.76 -8.39
C GLY A 109 -15.44 4.42 -8.93
N ASP A 110 -15.37 5.71 -9.25
CA ASP A 110 -16.39 6.51 -9.91
C ASP A 110 -15.76 7.29 -11.07
N THR A 111 -16.56 8.00 -11.87
CA THR A 111 -16.09 8.86 -12.96
C THR A 111 -16.08 10.31 -12.51
N TYR A 112 -14.93 10.97 -12.63
CA TYR A 112 -14.73 12.38 -12.29
C TYR A 112 -14.37 13.13 -13.57
N LYS A 113 -15.15 14.17 -13.91
CA LYS A 113 -14.96 14.98 -15.11
C LYS A 113 -14.31 16.31 -14.75
N ALA A 114 -13.32 16.73 -15.53
CA ALA A 114 -12.61 18.00 -15.31
C ALA A 114 -13.51 19.23 -15.49
N ALA A 115 -14.65 19.09 -16.19
CA ALA A 115 -15.64 20.16 -16.30
C ALA A 115 -16.44 20.39 -15.00
N ASP A 116 -16.58 19.36 -14.17
CA ASP A 116 -17.44 19.36 -12.99
C ASP A 116 -16.63 19.38 -11.69
N GLU A 117 -15.43 18.79 -11.68
CA GLU A 117 -14.63 18.55 -10.48
C GLU A 117 -13.25 19.23 -10.57
N ASN A 118 -12.65 19.49 -9.44
CA ASN A 118 -11.29 20.00 -9.35
C ASN A 118 -10.29 18.83 -9.36
N ILE A 119 -9.81 18.46 -10.53
CA ILE A 119 -8.94 17.32 -10.74
C ILE A 119 -7.48 17.78 -10.86
N ALA A 120 -6.58 17.23 -10.05
CA ALA A 120 -5.14 17.45 -10.18
C ALA A 120 -4.63 16.95 -11.54
N GLU A 121 -3.61 17.61 -12.06
CA GLU A 121 -3.01 17.24 -13.34
C GLU A 121 -2.15 15.96 -13.25
N GLY A 122 -1.91 15.35 -14.40
CA GLY A 122 -0.92 14.29 -14.58
C GLY A 122 -1.32 12.92 -14.02
N PHE A 123 -2.62 12.61 -13.93
CA PHE A 123 -3.08 11.26 -13.65
C PHE A 123 -2.75 10.31 -14.80
N ALA A 124 -2.35 9.09 -14.44
CA ALA A 124 -2.20 7.97 -15.35
C ALA A 124 -2.99 6.75 -14.84
N LYS A 125 -3.22 5.79 -15.72
CA LYS A 125 -3.74 4.48 -15.29
C LYS A 125 -2.81 3.90 -14.23
N ASP A 126 -3.39 3.22 -13.26
CA ASP A 126 -2.75 2.60 -12.09
C ASP A 126 -2.28 3.57 -11.00
N ASP A 127 -2.41 4.90 -11.17
CA ASP A 127 -2.32 5.85 -10.05
C ASP A 127 -3.45 5.62 -9.03
N TYR A 128 -3.36 6.24 -7.87
CA TYR A 128 -4.46 6.31 -6.91
C TYR A 128 -4.99 7.74 -6.82
N ALA A 129 -6.29 7.88 -7.00
CA ALA A 129 -7.01 9.13 -6.79
C ALA A 129 -7.58 9.16 -5.37
N VAL A 130 -7.40 10.29 -4.70
CA VAL A 130 -7.97 10.61 -3.39
C VAL A 130 -9.00 11.69 -3.57
N VAL A 131 -10.20 11.44 -3.12
CA VAL A 131 -11.36 12.30 -3.34
C VAL A 131 -11.90 12.82 -2.02
N SER A 132 -12.19 14.11 -1.97
CA SER A 132 -12.90 14.77 -0.87
C SER A 132 -13.86 15.82 -1.39
N LYS A 133 -14.86 16.19 -0.60
CA LYS A 133 -15.69 17.36 -0.90
C LYS A 133 -14.86 18.64 -0.82
N ASN A 134 -14.94 19.49 -1.82
CA ASN A 134 -14.40 20.84 -1.72
C ASN A 134 -15.29 21.67 -0.77
N LEU A 135 -14.70 22.26 0.26
CA LEU A 135 -15.45 23.00 1.28
C LEU A 135 -15.89 24.39 0.83
N TYR A 136 -15.33 24.89 -0.26
CA TYR A 136 -15.55 26.26 -0.76
C TYR A 136 -16.37 26.31 -2.05
N LYS A 137 -16.51 25.17 -2.73
CA LYS A 137 -17.21 25.05 -4.02
C LYS A 137 -18.11 23.83 -3.99
N ASP A 138 -19.12 23.83 -4.83
CA ASP A 138 -20.02 22.69 -4.97
C ASP A 138 -19.46 21.63 -5.94
N ASN A 139 -18.23 21.20 -5.69
CA ASN A 139 -17.56 20.14 -6.43
C ASN A 139 -16.65 19.30 -5.50
N LYS A 140 -15.93 18.35 -6.08
CA LYS A 140 -14.96 17.51 -5.36
C LYS A 140 -13.54 17.92 -5.73
N ASP A 141 -12.64 17.76 -4.77
CA ASP A 141 -11.20 17.76 -5.01
C ASP A 141 -10.75 16.32 -5.26
N VAL A 142 -10.06 16.13 -6.38
CA VAL A 142 -9.52 14.84 -6.79
C VAL A 142 -8.02 14.98 -6.95
N VAL A 143 -7.26 14.46 -6.00
CA VAL A 143 -5.80 14.59 -5.94
C VAL A 143 -5.12 13.25 -6.06
N LYS A 144 -3.85 13.25 -6.46
CA LYS A 144 -3.06 12.01 -6.56
C LYS A 144 -2.52 11.62 -5.18
N ALA A 145 -2.50 10.32 -4.92
CA ALA A 145 -1.67 9.78 -3.85
C ALA A 145 -0.17 9.97 -4.18
N ASP A 146 0.63 10.15 -3.15
CA ASP A 146 2.07 10.20 -3.32
C ASP A 146 2.61 8.82 -3.74
N VAL A 147 3.62 8.83 -4.61
CA VAL A 147 4.29 7.62 -5.08
C VAL A 147 5.67 7.55 -4.44
N LEU A 148 5.95 6.43 -3.78
CA LEU A 148 7.25 6.12 -3.22
C LEU A 148 7.86 4.94 -3.99
N ASN A 149 9.14 5.07 -4.33
CA ASN A 149 9.95 3.98 -4.88
C ASN A 149 11.14 3.81 -3.93
N ASP A 150 11.07 2.82 -3.05
CA ASP A 150 12.09 2.59 -2.03
C ASP A 150 12.06 1.13 -1.54
N THR A 151 12.89 0.80 -0.56
CA THR A 151 12.99 -0.54 0.02
C THR A 151 12.11 -0.67 1.25
N VAL A 152 11.46 -1.82 1.40
CA VAL A 152 10.77 -2.20 2.65
C VAL A 152 11.81 -2.59 3.69
N ASN A 153 12.03 -1.73 4.67
CA ASN A 153 13.03 -1.92 5.74
C ASN A 153 12.44 -2.49 7.03
N GLY A 154 11.15 -2.79 7.06
CA GLY A 154 10.51 -3.41 8.22
C GLY A 154 9.02 -3.61 8.04
N PHE A 155 8.50 -4.56 8.82
CA PHE A 155 7.08 -4.90 8.88
C PHE A 155 6.67 -5.12 10.33
N LYS A 156 5.47 -4.67 10.71
CA LYS A 156 4.89 -4.90 12.04
C LYS A 156 3.41 -5.19 11.92
N THR A 157 2.96 -6.18 12.68
CA THR A 157 1.53 -6.41 12.92
C THR A 157 1.08 -5.64 14.15
N LYS A 158 -0.03 -4.95 14.03
CA LYS A 158 -0.71 -4.20 15.09
C LYS A 158 -2.13 -4.75 15.27
N THR A 159 -2.78 -4.38 16.35
CA THR A 159 -4.19 -4.73 16.55
C THR A 159 -5.05 -4.02 15.51
N GLY A 160 -5.62 -4.81 14.59
CA GLY A 160 -6.52 -4.30 13.55
C GLY A 160 -5.85 -3.81 12.26
N TYR A 161 -4.52 -3.61 12.21
CA TYR A 161 -3.80 -3.10 11.05
C TYR A 161 -2.35 -3.60 10.99
N VAL A 162 -1.61 -3.22 9.98
CA VAL A 162 -0.18 -3.51 9.83
C VAL A 162 0.60 -2.23 9.54
N GLN A 163 1.91 -2.29 9.69
CA GLN A 163 2.81 -1.19 9.34
C GLN A 163 3.95 -1.70 8.46
N TYR A 164 4.28 -0.91 7.44
CA TYR A 164 5.46 -1.09 6.61
C TYR A 164 6.42 0.08 6.80
N LYS A 165 7.70 -0.21 6.99
CA LYS A 165 8.75 0.80 6.95
C LYS A 165 9.29 0.86 5.53
N ILE A 166 8.93 1.90 4.78
CA ILE A 166 9.41 2.14 3.42
C ILE A 166 10.46 3.25 3.51
N GLY A 167 11.69 2.93 3.08
CA GLY A 167 12.82 3.80 3.37
C GLY A 167 13.02 3.97 4.89
N SER A 168 12.94 5.20 5.36
CA SER A 168 13.06 5.53 6.79
C SER A 168 11.73 5.69 7.52
N THR A 169 10.60 5.74 6.82
CA THR A 169 9.29 6.13 7.36
C THR A 169 8.36 4.93 7.52
N TRP A 170 7.63 4.87 8.64
CA TRP A 170 6.57 3.90 8.88
C TRP A 170 5.24 4.38 8.31
N TYR A 171 4.57 3.52 7.55
CA TYR A 171 3.23 3.73 6.99
C TYR A 171 2.28 2.69 7.53
N ASN A 172 1.09 3.12 7.92
CA ASN A 172 0.02 2.21 8.32
C ASN A 172 -0.70 1.65 7.09
N ALA A 173 -1.18 0.44 7.18
CA ALA A 173 -2.02 -0.18 6.15
C ALA A 173 -3.13 -1.01 6.81
N ALA A 174 -4.32 -1.00 6.22
CA ALA A 174 -5.45 -1.76 6.72
C ALA A 174 -5.18 -3.27 6.73
N LYS A 175 -4.44 -3.76 5.75
CA LYS A 175 -4.07 -5.17 5.58
C LYS A 175 -2.65 -5.32 5.03
N ALA A 176 -2.09 -6.51 5.20
CA ALA A 176 -0.84 -6.87 4.54
C ALA A 176 -1.04 -6.99 3.02
N PHE A 177 -0.02 -6.59 2.27
CA PHE A 177 0.06 -6.76 0.82
C PHE A 177 0.74 -8.10 0.52
N SER A 178 0.17 -8.83 -0.44
CA SER A 178 0.78 -10.08 -0.91
C SER A 178 2.06 -9.78 -1.67
N ASP A 179 3.02 -10.70 -1.58
CA ASP A 179 4.28 -10.64 -2.32
C ASP A 179 5.14 -9.40 -2.00
N VAL A 180 5.04 -8.88 -0.76
CA VAL A 180 5.84 -7.77 -0.25
C VAL A 180 6.51 -8.19 1.05
N ASP A 181 7.83 -8.34 1.00
CA ASP A 181 8.66 -8.74 2.13
C ASP A 181 9.68 -7.66 2.51
N THR A 182 10.25 -7.79 3.71
CA THR A 182 11.36 -6.93 4.13
C THR A 182 12.59 -7.20 3.25
N GLY A 183 13.14 -6.15 2.69
CA GLY A 183 14.26 -6.18 1.73
C GLY A 183 13.82 -5.91 0.28
N ASP A 184 12.52 -6.00 -0.02
CA ASP A 184 12.02 -5.76 -1.36
C ASP A 184 12.08 -4.27 -1.73
N LYS A 185 12.45 -4.01 -2.97
CA LYS A 185 12.19 -2.71 -3.60
C LYS A 185 10.74 -2.66 -4.02
N VAL A 186 10.07 -1.59 -3.69
CA VAL A 186 8.63 -1.47 -3.90
C VAL A 186 8.28 -0.12 -4.52
N LYS A 187 7.18 -0.13 -5.25
CA LYS A 187 6.39 1.05 -5.56
C LYS A 187 5.19 1.08 -4.61
N ALA A 188 5.06 2.16 -3.85
CA ALA A 188 3.97 2.33 -2.91
C ALA A 188 3.18 3.61 -3.21
N TYR A 189 1.88 3.54 -3.05
CA TYR A 189 0.98 4.69 -3.08
C TYR A 189 0.56 5.02 -1.66
N VAL A 190 0.84 6.24 -1.22
CA VAL A 190 0.63 6.64 0.17
C VAL A 190 -0.13 7.96 0.26
N VAL A 191 -0.94 8.08 1.31
CA VAL A 191 -1.69 9.29 1.65
C VAL A 191 -1.69 9.46 3.16
N ASN A 192 -1.25 10.61 3.64
CA ASN A 192 -1.36 10.96 5.07
C ASN A 192 -0.83 9.86 6.01
N GLY A 193 0.30 9.23 5.66
CA GLY A 193 0.89 8.15 6.45
C GLY A 193 0.22 6.78 6.30
N VAL A 194 -0.76 6.64 5.40
CA VAL A 194 -1.42 5.38 5.07
C VAL A 194 -0.93 4.87 3.72
N ALA A 195 -0.50 3.63 3.65
CA ALA A 195 -0.20 2.93 2.41
C ALA A 195 -1.49 2.34 1.83
N LEU A 196 -1.89 2.83 0.66
CA LEU A 196 -3.06 2.36 -0.08
C LEU A 196 -2.75 1.09 -0.86
N ASP A 197 -1.54 1.04 -1.42
CA ASP A 197 -1.04 -0.08 -2.20
C ASP A 197 0.48 -0.14 -2.10
N ILE A 198 1.02 -1.34 -2.04
CA ILE A 198 2.44 -1.61 -2.12
C ILE A 198 2.62 -2.80 -3.05
N SER A 199 3.42 -2.63 -4.09
CA SER A 199 3.78 -3.69 -5.02
C SER A 199 5.28 -3.77 -5.18
N SER A 200 5.80 -4.97 -5.46
CA SER A 200 7.21 -5.12 -5.83
C SER A 200 7.50 -4.21 -7.03
N ASP A 201 8.55 -3.42 -6.94
CA ASP A 201 8.99 -2.59 -8.04
C ASP A 201 9.91 -3.40 -8.96
N ASP A 202 9.29 -4.19 -9.81
CA ASP A 202 10.00 -4.90 -10.88
C ASP A 202 10.43 -3.92 -12.02
N SER A 203 10.04 -2.63 -11.93
CA SER A 203 10.19 -1.65 -13.01
C SER A 203 11.50 -0.86 -12.98
N ASN A 204 12.38 -1.11 -12.01
CA ASN A 204 13.61 -0.31 -11.85
C ASN A 204 14.77 -0.75 -12.73
N GLY A 205 14.52 -1.13 -13.97
CA GLY A 205 15.60 -1.38 -14.95
C GLY A 205 16.64 -2.44 -14.53
N ALA A 206 16.45 -3.07 -13.37
CA ALA A 206 17.12 -4.30 -13.06
C ALA A 206 16.61 -5.34 -14.05
N LEU A 207 17.49 -5.91 -14.80
CA LEU A 207 17.20 -7.11 -15.59
C LEU A 207 16.40 -8.06 -14.73
N PRO A 208 15.29 -8.65 -15.24
CA PRO A 208 14.51 -9.58 -14.46
C PRO A 208 15.46 -10.59 -13.83
N THR A 209 15.29 -10.86 -12.52
CA THR A 209 16.04 -11.92 -11.83
C THR A 209 15.52 -13.29 -12.29
N VAL A 210 15.63 -13.50 -13.60
CA VAL A 210 15.22 -14.70 -14.31
C VAL A 210 16.45 -15.35 -14.92
N ALA A 211 16.55 -16.67 -14.79
CA ALA A 211 17.58 -17.45 -15.42
C ALA A 211 16.99 -18.75 -15.96
N VAL A 212 17.58 -19.27 -17.04
CA VAL A 212 17.22 -20.57 -17.60
C VAL A 212 18.20 -21.62 -17.08
N VAL A 213 17.68 -22.77 -16.61
CA VAL A 213 18.52 -23.91 -16.26
C VAL A 213 19.02 -24.56 -17.54
N THR A 214 20.29 -24.39 -17.83
CA THR A 214 20.93 -24.93 -19.04
C THR A 214 21.84 -26.12 -18.78
N GLY A 215 21.97 -26.54 -17.55
CA GLY A 215 22.65 -27.77 -17.14
C GLY A 215 22.22 -28.19 -15.76
N ILE A 216 22.18 -29.48 -15.53
CA ILE A 216 21.89 -30.09 -14.23
C ILE A 216 23.04 -31.05 -13.89
N GLY A 217 23.60 -30.91 -12.71
CA GLY A 217 24.67 -31.74 -12.19
C GLY A 217 24.69 -31.67 -10.67
N GLY A 218 25.58 -32.36 -10.06
CA GLY A 218 25.76 -32.40 -8.63
C GLY A 218 26.06 -33.81 -8.13
N ASP A 219 26.57 -33.90 -6.93
CA ASP A 219 26.81 -35.13 -6.21
C ASP A 219 26.37 -34.98 -4.75
N THR A 220 26.41 -36.08 -4.01
CA THR A 220 26.00 -36.12 -2.59
C THR A 220 26.92 -35.31 -1.66
N ILE A 221 28.06 -34.82 -2.14
CA ILE A 221 29.03 -34.07 -1.36
C ILE A 221 28.89 -32.56 -1.60
N THR A 222 28.65 -32.16 -2.87
CA THR A 222 28.58 -30.74 -3.26
C THR A 222 27.15 -30.18 -3.32
N GLY A 223 26.15 -31.04 -3.15
CA GLY A 223 24.73 -30.70 -3.29
C GLY A 223 24.30 -30.55 -4.76
N ASP A 224 23.02 -30.24 -4.96
CA ASP A 224 22.47 -30.04 -6.28
C ASP A 224 23.08 -28.81 -6.93
N GLN A 225 23.69 -29.01 -8.10
CA GLN A 225 24.26 -27.92 -8.90
C GLN A 225 23.49 -27.78 -10.22
N VAL A 226 23.31 -26.56 -10.63
CA VAL A 226 22.76 -26.23 -11.94
C VAL A 226 23.62 -25.18 -12.63
N LYS A 227 23.65 -25.25 -13.97
CA LYS A 227 24.15 -24.18 -14.81
C LYS A 227 22.98 -23.27 -15.15
N LEU A 228 23.09 -22.01 -14.74
CA LEU A 228 22.10 -20.98 -15.07
C LEU A 228 22.65 -20.11 -16.20
N THR A 229 21.79 -19.79 -17.16
CA THR A 229 22.01 -18.73 -18.14
C THR A 229 21.13 -17.55 -17.76
N PHE A 230 21.74 -16.42 -17.47
CA PHE A 230 21.07 -15.21 -17.03
C PHE A 230 20.58 -14.37 -18.23
N PHE A 231 19.71 -13.42 -17.94
CA PHE A 231 19.10 -12.57 -18.97
C PHE A 231 20.11 -11.76 -19.79
N ASP A 232 21.27 -11.44 -19.23
CA ASP A 232 22.39 -10.76 -19.91
C ASP A 232 23.26 -11.71 -20.78
N GLY A 233 22.85 -12.98 -20.91
CA GLY A 233 23.57 -14.00 -21.65
C GLY A 233 24.74 -14.64 -20.89
N THR A 234 25.08 -14.17 -19.70
CA THR A 234 26.13 -14.80 -18.89
C THR A 234 25.68 -16.15 -18.33
N THR A 235 26.63 -17.01 -18.04
CA THR A 235 26.36 -18.34 -17.45
C THR A 235 27.14 -18.53 -16.17
N LYS A 236 26.52 -19.18 -15.18
CA LYS A 236 27.15 -19.54 -13.90
C LYS A 236 26.69 -20.93 -13.45
N THR A 237 27.62 -21.74 -12.98
CA THR A 237 27.24 -22.96 -12.24
C THR A 237 27.10 -22.61 -10.78
N VAL A 238 25.94 -22.91 -10.21
CA VAL A 238 25.55 -22.53 -8.86
C VAL A 238 25.06 -23.74 -8.07
N THR A 239 25.26 -23.70 -6.76
CA THR A 239 24.63 -24.67 -5.84
C THR A 239 23.23 -24.20 -5.54
N LEU A 240 22.27 -25.10 -5.56
CA LEU A 240 20.89 -24.83 -5.20
C LEU A 240 20.69 -24.96 -3.69
N ASP A 241 20.14 -23.93 -3.07
CA ASP A 241 19.56 -24.03 -1.72
C ASP A 241 18.20 -24.74 -1.80
N LYS A 242 17.32 -24.25 -2.70
CA LYS A 242 16.01 -24.85 -2.93
C LYS A 242 15.41 -24.46 -4.26
N VAL A 243 14.46 -25.28 -4.73
CA VAL A 243 13.60 -24.99 -5.86
C VAL A 243 12.16 -25.09 -5.40
N VAL A 244 11.38 -24.03 -5.62
CA VAL A 244 10.01 -23.94 -5.11
C VAL A 244 9.03 -23.52 -6.22
N LYS A 245 7.78 -23.97 -6.08
CA LYS A 245 6.66 -23.42 -6.85
C LYS A 245 6.28 -22.04 -6.33
N SER A 246 5.45 -21.35 -7.08
CA SER A 246 4.92 -20.03 -6.66
C SER A 246 4.13 -20.07 -5.34
N ASN A 247 3.60 -21.23 -4.94
CA ASN A 247 2.91 -21.47 -3.67
C ASN A 247 3.86 -21.88 -2.52
N GLY A 248 5.17 -22.00 -2.80
CA GLY A 248 6.18 -22.37 -1.82
C GLY A 248 6.50 -23.86 -1.71
N ASP A 249 5.76 -24.74 -2.42
CA ASP A 249 6.07 -26.18 -2.42
C ASP A 249 7.40 -26.45 -3.12
N SER A 250 8.22 -27.32 -2.55
CA SER A 250 9.48 -27.75 -3.15
C SER A 250 9.25 -28.62 -4.38
N PHE A 251 10.10 -28.48 -5.40
CA PHE A 251 10.12 -29.36 -6.56
C PHE A 251 11.52 -29.40 -7.20
N THR A 252 11.72 -30.20 -8.23
CA THR A 252 13.02 -30.37 -8.89
C THR A 252 13.17 -29.43 -10.06
N ALA A 253 14.33 -28.77 -10.19
CA ALA A 253 14.65 -27.93 -11.34
C ALA A 253 14.66 -28.75 -12.63
N ALA A 254 14.08 -28.18 -13.70
CA ALA A 254 14.02 -28.82 -15.00
C ALA A 254 14.95 -28.12 -16.01
N LEU A 255 15.66 -28.91 -16.81
CA LEU A 255 16.51 -28.41 -17.88
C LEU A 255 15.65 -27.66 -18.93
N GLY A 256 16.16 -26.54 -19.43
CA GLY A 256 15.48 -25.69 -20.41
C GLY A 256 14.32 -24.88 -19.84
N THR A 257 14.17 -24.82 -18.54
CA THR A 257 13.08 -24.09 -17.89
C THR A 257 13.59 -22.82 -17.24
N ALA A 258 12.82 -21.74 -17.40
CA ALA A 258 13.09 -20.45 -16.79
C ALA A 258 12.51 -20.37 -15.37
N TYR A 259 13.26 -19.77 -14.47
CA TYR A 259 12.92 -19.53 -13.06
C TYR A 259 13.27 -18.11 -12.68
N SER A 260 12.50 -17.51 -11.79
CA SER A 260 13.04 -16.40 -11.02
C SER A 260 14.05 -16.93 -10.00
N TYR A 261 15.07 -16.14 -9.67
CA TYR A 261 16.10 -16.56 -8.74
C TYR A 261 16.39 -15.50 -7.68
N SER A 262 16.86 -15.96 -6.54
CA SER A 262 17.50 -15.12 -5.53
C SER A 262 18.74 -15.82 -5.01
N GLU A 263 19.76 -15.05 -4.64
CA GLU A 263 21.01 -15.55 -4.06
C GLU A 263 20.98 -15.37 -2.55
N SER A 264 21.40 -16.39 -1.82
CA SER A 264 21.59 -16.37 -0.36
C SER A 264 22.97 -16.92 0.00
N LYS A 265 23.32 -16.87 1.29
CA LYS A 265 24.57 -17.48 1.79
C LYS A 265 24.63 -19.01 1.58
N ASP A 266 23.48 -19.65 1.46
CA ASP A 266 23.35 -21.12 1.35
C ASP A 266 23.24 -21.57 -0.12
N GLY A 267 23.19 -20.65 -1.08
CA GLY A 267 23.10 -20.93 -2.51
C GLY A 267 21.96 -20.15 -3.21
N TYR A 268 21.55 -20.67 -4.35
CA TYR A 268 20.50 -20.08 -5.17
C TYR A 268 19.14 -20.73 -4.87
N LYS A 269 18.15 -19.89 -4.61
CA LYS A 269 16.75 -20.31 -4.60
C LYS A 269 16.18 -20.06 -5.98
N LEU A 270 15.60 -21.08 -6.60
CA LEU A 270 14.83 -20.98 -7.83
C LEU A 270 13.34 -21.04 -7.53
N THR A 271 12.56 -20.11 -8.09
CA THR A 271 11.11 -20.08 -7.94
C THR A 271 10.45 -20.23 -9.31
N GLN A 272 9.51 -21.16 -9.41
CA GLN A 272 8.76 -21.39 -10.63
C GLN A 272 7.99 -20.12 -11.02
N LEU A 273 8.11 -19.70 -12.27
CA LEU A 273 7.34 -18.59 -12.81
C LEU A 273 5.86 -18.98 -12.88
N SER A 274 5.01 -18.17 -12.24
CA SER A 274 3.55 -18.37 -12.34
C SER A 274 3.03 -17.59 -13.55
N GLY A 275 2.32 -18.27 -14.47
CA GLY A 275 1.85 -17.73 -15.76
C GLY A 275 0.88 -16.55 -15.70
N LYS A 276 0.71 -15.90 -14.53
CA LYS A 276 -0.05 -14.64 -14.41
C LYS A 276 0.83 -13.38 -14.41
N LYS A 277 2.12 -13.50 -14.11
CA LYS A 277 3.07 -12.36 -14.12
C LYS A 277 3.82 -12.21 -15.44
N TYR A 278 3.93 -13.30 -16.18
CA TYR A 278 4.59 -13.34 -17.48
C TYR A 278 3.53 -13.84 -18.46
N ASN A 279 2.95 -12.91 -19.22
CA ASN A 279 2.10 -13.30 -20.35
C ASN A 279 2.91 -14.24 -21.22
N ASP A 280 2.27 -15.23 -21.83
CA ASP A 280 2.91 -16.20 -22.73
C ASP A 280 3.85 -15.55 -23.78
N TYR A 281 3.66 -14.28 -24.07
CA TYR A 281 4.48 -13.46 -24.96
C TYR A 281 5.86 -13.13 -24.38
N GLU A 282 5.95 -12.73 -23.12
CA GLU A 282 7.23 -12.35 -22.49
C GLU A 282 8.08 -13.58 -22.15
N ALA A 283 7.44 -14.67 -21.76
CA ALA A 283 8.13 -15.94 -21.53
C ALA A 283 8.70 -16.50 -22.86
N GLN A 284 8.00 -16.31 -23.96
CA GLN A 284 8.43 -16.76 -25.27
C GLN A 284 9.56 -15.90 -25.85
N GLU A 285 9.56 -14.59 -25.61
CA GLU A 285 10.69 -13.69 -25.97
C GLU A 285 11.94 -14.02 -25.16
N ILE A 286 11.82 -14.28 -23.87
CA ILE A 286 12.94 -14.70 -23.02
C ILE A 286 13.54 -16.02 -23.53
N ILE A 287 12.70 -17.01 -23.86
CA ILE A 287 13.16 -18.31 -24.33
C ILE A 287 13.82 -18.20 -25.74
N THR A 288 13.29 -17.39 -26.63
CA THR A 288 13.84 -17.21 -27.99
C THR A 288 15.10 -16.37 -28.01
N SER A 289 15.36 -15.51 -27.01
CA SER A 289 16.61 -14.79 -26.88
C SER A 289 17.77 -15.63 -26.33
N PHE A 290 17.48 -16.80 -25.77
CA PHE A 290 18.47 -17.79 -25.29
C PHE A 290 18.75 -18.93 -26.28
N ALA A 291 18.05 -19.01 -27.39
CA ALA A 291 18.25 -19.98 -28.47
C ALA A 291 19.15 -19.42 -29.56
#